data_9357dccd7a5c9274ce66108f9f7c32b0
#
_entry.id   9357dccd7a5c9274ce66108f9f7c32b0
#
_cell.length_a   1.000
_cell.length_b   1.000
_cell.length_c   1.000
_cell.angle_alpha   90.00
_cell.angle_beta   90.00
_cell.angle_gamma   90.00
#
_symmetry.space_group_name_H-M   'P 1'
#
loop_
_entity.id
_entity.type
_entity.pdbx_description
1 polymer ?
#
loop_
_entity_poly.entity_id
_entity_poly.type
_entity_poly.pdbx_seq_one_letter_code
_entity_poly.pdbx_strand_id
1 'polypeptide(L)'
;MADFTLQALHDELVNDTASVGYGNWPEADNDAEVVALINALTGPGAGTITRKLIDRNEIIYGIEPGECIQVSTDTAPDGVFSDTERWYLSMLLRDQTVDANDEEVFAGLLQLFPTEAARPGFRGTSRANIQSTLQRTGSRAEVLWGEGKVVTISEVGHAANL
;
A
#
# COMPACT_ATOMS: atom_id res chain seq x y z
N MET A 1 -5.86 -5.65 -8.42
CA MET A 1 -4.46 -5.94 -8.80
C MET A 1 -4.48 -7.05 -9.83
N ALA A 2 -3.67 -7.00 -10.87
CA ALA A 2 -3.64 -8.06 -11.89
C ALA A 2 -2.84 -9.27 -11.38
N ASP A 3 -3.26 -10.48 -11.79
CA ASP A 3 -2.48 -11.68 -11.50
C ASP A 3 -1.19 -11.70 -12.31
N PHE A 4 -0.09 -12.14 -11.68
CA PHE A 4 1.18 -12.31 -12.39
C PHE A 4 1.09 -13.47 -13.39
N THR A 5 1.42 -13.18 -14.64
CA THR A 5 1.61 -14.16 -15.71
C THR A 5 2.88 -13.84 -16.49
N LEU A 6 3.49 -14.84 -17.13
CA LEU A 6 4.65 -14.60 -18.00
C LEU A 6 4.29 -13.69 -19.18
N GLN A 7 3.09 -13.79 -19.72
CA GLN A 7 2.61 -12.88 -20.77
C GLN A 7 2.54 -11.43 -20.27
N ALA A 8 1.99 -11.21 -19.05
CA ALA A 8 1.93 -9.87 -18.48
C ALA A 8 3.32 -9.30 -18.21
N LEU A 9 4.30 -10.14 -17.84
CA LEU A 9 5.70 -9.75 -17.70
C LEU A 9 6.30 -9.39 -19.07
N HIS A 10 6.10 -10.23 -20.08
CA HIS A 10 6.55 -9.94 -21.45
C HIS A 10 6.00 -8.60 -21.94
N ASP A 11 4.70 -8.37 -21.79
CA ASP A 11 4.03 -7.16 -22.24
C ASP A 11 4.57 -5.90 -21.51
N GLU A 12 4.87 -6.00 -20.20
CA GLU A 12 5.50 -4.91 -19.46
C GLU A 12 6.91 -4.61 -19.95
N LEU A 13 7.72 -5.64 -20.17
CA LEU A 13 9.12 -5.48 -20.59
C LEU A 13 9.24 -4.92 -22.00
N VAL A 14 8.36 -5.32 -22.92
CA VAL A 14 8.33 -4.82 -24.30
C VAL A 14 7.77 -3.40 -24.37
N ASN A 15 6.69 -3.10 -23.65
CA ASN A 15 6.02 -1.81 -23.75
C ASN A 15 6.62 -0.74 -22.85
N ASP A 16 7.32 -1.14 -21.78
CA ASP A 16 7.96 -0.24 -20.80
C ASP A 16 7.09 0.98 -20.43
N THR A 17 5.85 0.68 -20.03
CA THR A 17 4.82 1.70 -19.81
C THR A 17 5.18 2.77 -18.78
N ALA A 18 6.09 2.43 -17.86
CA ALA A 18 6.58 3.34 -16.82
C ALA A 18 7.93 3.99 -17.17
N SER A 19 8.46 3.74 -18.35
CA SER A 19 9.79 4.24 -18.80
C SER A 19 10.91 3.84 -17.83
N VAL A 20 10.88 2.59 -17.38
CA VAL A 20 11.89 2.01 -16.46
C VAL A 20 13.24 1.90 -17.15
N GLY A 21 13.23 1.67 -18.45
CA GLY A 21 14.44 1.62 -19.27
C GLY A 21 15.03 0.21 -19.40
N TYR A 22 14.19 -0.80 -19.71
CA TYR A 22 14.60 -2.19 -19.89
C TYR A 22 15.55 -2.42 -21.09
N GLY A 23 15.87 -1.36 -21.83
CA GLY A 23 16.74 -1.42 -22.98
C GLY A 23 16.15 -2.16 -24.18
N ASN A 24 16.99 -2.91 -24.91
CA ASN A 24 16.55 -3.68 -26.09
C ASN A 24 16.21 -5.13 -25.69
N TRP A 25 15.58 -5.34 -24.54
CA TRP A 25 15.09 -6.66 -24.18
C TRP A 25 14.03 -7.13 -25.20
N PRO A 26 14.01 -8.40 -25.65
CA PRO A 26 14.87 -9.52 -25.22
C PRO A 26 16.18 -9.68 -26.02
N GLU A 27 16.48 -8.81 -26.94
CA GLU A 27 17.58 -8.97 -27.91
C GLU A 27 18.99 -8.77 -27.30
N ALA A 28 19.07 -8.06 -26.16
CA ALA A 28 20.33 -7.58 -25.61
C ALA A 28 21.01 -8.51 -24.60
N ASP A 29 20.50 -9.73 -24.34
CA ASP A 29 20.99 -10.64 -23.30
C ASP A 29 21.25 -9.93 -21.93
N ASN A 30 20.28 -9.07 -21.55
CA ASN A 30 20.36 -8.20 -20.37
C ASN A 30 19.39 -8.59 -19.23
N ASP A 31 18.97 -9.85 -19.18
CA ASP A 31 17.97 -10.35 -18.20
C ASP A 31 18.30 -9.96 -16.76
N ALA A 32 19.56 -9.99 -16.36
CA ALA A 32 19.97 -9.63 -15.00
C ALA A 32 19.77 -8.13 -14.70
N GLU A 33 20.03 -7.26 -15.68
CA GLU A 33 19.78 -5.81 -15.56
C GLU A 33 18.28 -5.52 -15.50
N VAL A 34 17.51 -6.18 -16.36
CA VAL A 34 16.04 -6.09 -16.36
C VAL A 34 15.46 -6.51 -15.03
N VAL A 35 15.92 -7.62 -14.45
CA VAL A 35 15.52 -8.07 -13.10
C VAL A 35 15.87 -7.03 -12.04
N ALA A 36 17.06 -6.44 -12.11
CA ALA A 36 17.47 -5.39 -11.17
C ALA A 36 16.56 -4.16 -11.27
N LEU A 37 16.24 -3.73 -12.48
CA LEU A 37 15.38 -2.56 -12.73
C LEU A 37 13.94 -2.77 -12.29
N ILE A 38 13.32 -3.89 -12.64
CA ILE A 38 11.90 -4.15 -12.32
C ILE A 38 11.67 -4.37 -10.82
N ASN A 39 12.70 -4.83 -10.11
CA ASN A 39 12.66 -5.04 -8.66
C ASN A 39 13.21 -3.84 -7.85
N ALA A 40 13.68 -2.79 -8.51
CA ALA A 40 14.24 -1.63 -7.82
C ALA A 40 13.16 -0.87 -7.04
N LEU A 41 13.48 -0.48 -5.81
CA LEU A 41 12.60 0.35 -4.95
C LEU A 41 12.74 1.85 -5.25
N THR A 42 13.56 2.22 -6.23
CA THR A 42 13.79 3.61 -6.64
C THR A 42 13.81 3.68 -8.16
N GLY A 43 13.50 4.85 -8.71
CA GLY A 43 13.48 5.08 -10.15
C GLY A 43 12.07 5.15 -10.74
N PRO A 44 11.96 5.26 -12.07
CA PRO A 44 10.68 5.54 -12.74
C PRO A 44 9.60 4.48 -12.54
N GLY A 45 9.99 3.23 -12.34
CA GLY A 45 9.04 2.13 -12.13
C GLY A 45 8.54 1.99 -10.69
N ALA A 46 9.26 2.57 -9.71
CA ALA A 46 8.87 2.51 -8.32
C ALA A 46 7.60 3.35 -8.05
N GLY A 47 6.75 2.88 -7.16
CA GLY A 47 5.51 3.57 -6.85
C GLY A 47 5.05 3.30 -5.42
N THR A 48 3.95 3.94 -5.05
CA THR A 48 3.32 3.67 -3.76
C THR A 48 2.44 2.43 -3.86
N ILE A 49 2.64 1.50 -2.95
CA ILE A 49 1.79 0.31 -2.81
C ILE A 49 1.16 0.27 -1.42
N THR A 50 0.00 -0.37 -1.33
CA THR A 50 -0.63 -0.66 -0.04
C THR A 50 -0.03 -1.94 0.52
N ARG A 51 0.38 -1.90 1.79
CA ARG A 51 0.91 -3.06 2.51
C ARG A 51 -0.22 -4.06 2.77
N LYS A 52 0.06 -5.34 2.61
CA LYS A 52 -0.94 -6.38 2.82
C LYS A 52 -1.21 -6.60 4.31
N LEU A 53 -0.16 -6.80 5.08
CA LEU A 53 -0.27 -7.03 6.51
C LEU A 53 0.52 -5.98 7.28
N ILE A 54 -0.14 -5.36 8.24
CA ILE A 54 0.42 -4.32 9.09
C ILE A 54 0.23 -4.73 10.54
N ASP A 55 1.29 -4.60 11.33
CA ASP A 55 1.17 -4.83 12.76
C ASP A 55 0.24 -3.77 13.39
N ARG A 56 -0.66 -4.24 14.24
CA ARG A 56 -1.59 -3.39 14.97
C ARG A 56 -0.89 -2.23 15.70
N ASN A 57 0.28 -2.49 16.27
CA ASN A 57 1.00 -1.47 17.02
C ASN A 57 1.51 -0.34 16.10
N GLU A 58 1.87 -0.64 14.83
CA GLU A 58 2.23 0.40 13.87
C GLU A 58 1.07 1.37 13.65
N ILE A 59 -0.16 0.85 13.57
CA ILE A 59 -1.37 1.68 13.43
C ILE A 59 -1.59 2.50 14.71
N ILE A 60 -1.49 1.85 15.88
CA ILE A 60 -1.69 2.51 17.18
C ILE A 60 -0.67 3.65 17.37
N TYR A 61 0.59 3.42 17.04
CA TYR A 61 1.63 4.46 17.13
C TYR A 61 1.41 5.62 16.13
N GLY A 62 0.68 5.38 15.05
CA GLY A 62 0.27 6.45 14.12
C GLY A 62 -0.84 7.34 14.67
N ILE A 63 -1.57 6.91 15.70
CA ILE A 63 -2.67 7.68 16.28
C ILE A 63 -2.12 8.78 17.20
N GLU A 64 -2.45 10.02 16.88
CA GLU A 64 -2.08 11.17 17.71
C GLU A 64 -2.87 11.13 19.03
N PRO A 65 -2.22 11.27 20.21
CA PRO A 65 -2.88 11.10 21.50
C PRO A 65 -4.10 12.00 21.73
N GLY A 66 -4.06 13.23 21.24
CA GLY A 66 -5.19 14.17 21.35
C GLY A 66 -6.39 13.71 20.51
N GLU A 67 -6.16 13.17 19.32
CA GLU A 67 -7.23 12.60 18.48
C GLU A 67 -7.74 11.27 19.07
N CYS A 68 -6.86 10.47 19.68
CA CYS A 68 -7.25 9.25 20.39
C CYS A 68 -8.18 9.53 21.55
N ILE A 69 -7.93 10.59 22.34
CA ILE A 69 -8.82 11.02 23.43
C ILE A 69 -10.19 11.40 22.89
N GLN A 70 -10.26 12.09 21.76
CA GLN A 70 -11.54 12.44 21.12
C GLN A 70 -12.32 11.20 20.67
N VAL A 71 -11.62 10.15 20.21
CA VAL A 71 -12.26 8.86 19.89
C VAL A 71 -12.82 8.17 21.14
N SER A 72 -12.11 8.26 22.27
CA SER A 72 -12.44 7.54 23.50
C SER A 72 -13.41 8.26 24.41
N THR A 73 -13.49 9.59 24.33
CA THR A 73 -14.33 10.42 25.22
C THR A 73 -15.47 11.05 24.44
N ASP A 74 -16.68 10.68 24.79
CA ASP A 74 -17.95 11.20 24.24
C ASP A 74 -18.27 12.63 24.74
N THR A 75 -17.29 13.48 24.85
CA THR A 75 -17.45 14.82 25.41
C THR A 75 -17.74 15.92 24.37
N ALA A 76 -17.76 15.57 23.09
CA ALA A 76 -18.17 16.51 22.05
C ALA A 76 -19.71 16.58 21.98
N PRO A 77 -20.31 17.79 21.89
CA PRO A 77 -21.77 17.95 21.86
C PRO A 77 -22.47 17.21 20.72
N ASP A 78 -21.74 16.82 19.69
CA ASP A 78 -22.27 16.16 18.48
C ASP A 78 -21.78 14.73 18.32
N GLY A 79 -21.31 14.06 19.39
CA GLY A 79 -20.88 12.66 19.37
C GLY A 79 -19.82 12.37 18.31
N VAL A 80 -18.55 12.60 18.61
CA VAL A 80 -17.46 12.51 17.62
C VAL A 80 -17.34 11.10 17.04
N PHE A 81 -17.70 10.08 17.83
CA PHE A 81 -17.74 8.69 17.37
C PHE A 81 -19.01 8.01 17.87
N SER A 82 -19.74 7.42 16.96
CA SER A 82 -20.83 6.52 17.29
C SER A 82 -20.31 5.26 17.99
N ASP A 83 -21.16 4.57 18.72
CA ASP A 83 -20.83 3.26 19.31
C ASP A 83 -20.40 2.27 18.24
N THR A 84 -20.95 2.38 17.04
CA THR A 84 -20.59 1.56 15.87
C THR A 84 -19.14 1.82 15.42
N GLU A 85 -18.71 3.07 15.36
CA GLU A 85 -17.33 3.43 14.97
C GLU A 85 -16.33 2.95 16.03
N ARG A 86 -16.65 3.11 17.31
CA ARG A 86 -15.84 2.57 18.43
C ARG A 86 -15.73 1.05 18.39
N TRP A 87 -16.86 0.38 18.16
CA TRP A 87 -16.88 -1.06 18.00
C TRP A 87 -16.04 -1.49 16.81
N TYR A 88 -16.17 -0.81 15.68
CA TYR A 88 -15.40 -1.09 14.47
C TYR A 88 -13.90 -0.93 14.71
N LEU A 89 -13.45 0.16 15.34
CA LEU A 89 -12.06 0.35 15.71
C LEU A 89 -11.56 -0.78 16.63
N SER A 90 -12.37 -1.17 17.62
CA SER A 90 -12.01 -2.28 18.51
C SER A 90 -11.88 -3.62 17.79
N MET A 91 -12.70 -3.86 16.77
CA MET A 91 -12.64 -5.04 15.94
C MET A 91 -11.38 -5.04 15.05
N LEU A 92 -11.09 -3.92 14.39
CA LEU A 92 -9.89 -3.77 13.55
C LEU A 92 -8.59 -3.96 14.35
N LEU A 93 -8.57 -3.49 15.59
CA LEU A 93 -7.40 -3.60 16.46
C LEU A 93 -7.40 -4.87 17.34
N ARG A 94 -8.36 -5.77 17.14
CA ARG A 94 -8.44 -7.02 17.90
C ARG A 94 -7.34 -8.00 17.51
N ASP A 95 -7.09 -8.12 16.21
CA ASP A 95 -6.08 -9.02 15.68
C ASP A 95 -4.69 -8.36 15.74
N GLN A 96 -3.63 -9.17 15.74
CA GLN A 96 -2.26 -8.64 15.77
C GLN A 96 -1.87 -7.96 14.46
N THR A 97 -2.49 -8.36 13.36
CA THR A 97 -2.26 -7.82 12.03
C THR A 97 -3.55 -7.37 11.38
N VAL A 98 -3.44 -6.32 10.58
CA VAL A 98 -4.55 -5.74 9.80
C VAL A 98 -4.20 -5.91 8.32
N ASP A 99 -5.15 -6.44 7.54
CA ASP A 99 -5.02 -6.50 6.07
C ASP A 99 -5.47 -5.17 5.47
N ALA A 100 -4.51 -4.37 5.06
CA ALA A 100 -4.80 -3.07 4.44
C ALA A 100 -5.12 -3.15 2.94
N ASN A 101 -4.96 -4.32 2.30
CA ASN A 101 -5.46 -4.54 0.94
C ASN A 101 -6.97 -4.74 0.89
N ASP A 102 -7.60 -5.02 2.02
CA ASP A 102 -9.04 -4.97 2.13
C ASP A 102 -9.50 -3.51 2.03
N GLU A 103 -10.18 -3.17 0.95
CA GLU A 103 -10.64 -1.79 0.67
C GLU A 103 -11.59 -1.28 1.77
N GLU A 104 -12.39 -2.15 2.37
CA GLU A 104 -13.30 -1.78 3.45
C GLU A 104 -12.52 -1.46 4.73
N VAL A 105 -11.50 -2.26 5.04
CA VAL A 105 -10.60 -2.03 6.17
C VAL A 105 -9.83 -0.73 6.00
N PHE A 106 -9.24 -0.53 4.83
CA PHE A 106 -8.51 0.70 4.52
C PHE A 106 -9.39 1.94 4.60
N ALA A 107 -10.55 1.92 3.93
CA ALA A 107 -11.50 3.01 3.93
C ALA A 107 -12.03 3.28 5.35
N GLY A 108 -12.32 2.24 6.11
CA GLY A 108 -12.82 2.33 7.48
C GLY A 108 -11.81 2.98 8.43
N LEU A 109 -10.52 2.59 8.36
CA LEU A 109 -9.45 3.24 9.13
C LEU A 109 -9.35 4.73 8.82
N LEU A 110 -9.40 5.10 7.54
CA LEU A 110 -9.33 6.51 7.14
C LEU A 110 -10.60 7.30 7.50
N GLN A 111 -11.75 6.64 7.57
CA GLN A 111 -13.00 7.28 8.00
C GLN A 111 -13.01 7.54 9.51
N LEU A 112 -12.44 6.66 10.31
CA LEU A 112 -12.31 6.84 11.76
C LEU A 112 -11.45 8.06 12.13
N PHE A 113 -10.47 8.41 11.30
CA PHE A 113 -9.60 9.57 11.50
C PHE A 113 -9.77 10.57 10.35
N PRO A 114 -10.87 11.36 10.37
CA PRO A 114 -11.16 12.29 9.29
C PRO A 114 -10.22 13.50 9.32
N THR A 115 -10.27 14.30 8.27
CA THR A 115 -9.61 15.61 8.24
C THR A 115 -10.40 16.64 9.09
N GLU A 116 -9.73 17.73 9.50
CA GLU A 116 -10.38 18.82 10.23
C GLU A 116 -11.58 19.41 9.45
N ALA A 117 -11.49 19.48 8.13
CA ALA A 117 -12.59 19.96 7.29
C ALA A 117 -13.83 19.06 7.34
N ALA A 118 -13.63 17.76 7.55
CA ALA A 118 -14.74 16.81 7.65
C ALA A 118 -15.30 16.70 9.07
N ARG A 119 -14.46 16.94 10.08
CA ARG A 119 -14.86 16.86 11.49
C ARG A 119 -14.03 17.83 12.33
N PRO A 120 -14.62 18.93 12.84
CA PRO A 120 -13.93 19.91 13.67
C PRO A 120 -13.31 19.27 14.92
N GLY A 121 -12.07 19.66 15.23
CA GLY A 121 -11.30 19.11 16.35
C GLY A 121 -10.31 18.01 15.97
N PHE A 122 -10.44 17.40 14.78
CA PHE A 122 -9.42 16.53 14.19
C PHE A 122 -8.46 17.37 13.36
N ARG A 123 -7.16 17.15 13.55
CA ARG A 123 -6.12 17.84 12.78
C ARG A 123 -5.69 17.08 11.53
N GLY A 124 -6.18 15.85 11.37
CA GLY A 124 -5.79 14.96 10.29
C GLY A 124 -4.40 14.33 10.47
N THR A 125 -3.78 14.50 11.63
CA THR A 125 -2.45 13.96 11.92
C THR A 125 -2.48 12.43 11.98
N SER A 126 -3.42 11.86 12.73
CA SER A 126 -3.61 10.40 12.79
C SER A 126 -3.91 9.83 11.41
N ARG A 127 -4.77 10.49 10.65
CA ARG A 127 -5.08 10.08 9.27
C ARG A 127 -3.82 10.01 8.41
N ALA A 128 -3.00 11.06 8.42
CA ALA A 128 -1.77 11.12 7.64
C ALA A 128 -0.76 10.05 8.07
N ASN A 129 -0.60 9.86 9.38
CA ASN A 129 0.30 8.86 9.94
C ASN A 129 -0.17 7.43 9.58
N ILE A 130 -1.46 7.13 9.76
CA ILE A 130 -2.04 5.84 9.42
C ILE A 130 -1.89 5.60 7.91
N GLN A 131 -2.22 6.56 7.07
CA GLN A 131 -2.06 6.45 5.63
C GLN A 131 -0.61 6.16 5.24
N SER A 132 0.35 6.84 5.88
CA SER A 132 1.78 6.58 5.69
C SER A 132 2.20 5.17 6.14
N THR A 133 1.60 4.66 7.21
CA THR A 133 1.85 3.30 7.72
C THR A 133 1.26 2.23 6.78
N LEU A 134 0.06 2.49 6.23
CA LEU A 134 -0.63 1.60 5.32
C LEU A 134 0.06 1.49 3.94
N GLN A 135 0.92 2.43 3.62
CA GLN A 135 1.57 2.53 2.32
C GLN A 135 3.10 2.49 2.47
N ARG A 136 3.77 2.02 1.44
CA ARG A 136 5.22 2.11 1.30
C ARG A 136 5.61 2.23 -0.16
N THR A 137 6.85 2.57 -0.41
CA THR A 137 7.41 2.46 -1.75
C THR A 137 7.55 0.98 -2.12
N GLY A 138 7.06 0.62 -3.28
CA GLY A 138 7.21 -0.69 -3.89
C GLY A 138 8.00 -0.62 -5.19
N SER A 139 8.59 -1.74 -5.58
CA SER A 139 9.21 -1.90 -6.90
C SER A 139 8.15 -1.93 -8.00
N ARG A 140 8.58 -1.83 -9.27
CA ARG A 140 7.68 -1.98 -10.41
C ARG A 140 6.93 -3.31 -10.39
N ALA A 141 7.63 -4.39 -10.03
CA ALA A 141 7.02 -5.71 -9.89
C ALA A 141 5.90 -5.72 -8.85
N GLU A 142 6.11 -5.07 -7.71
CA GLU A 142 5.09 -4.97 -6.66
C GLU A 142 3.93 -4.04 -7.04
N VAL A 143 4.20 -2.95 -7.76
CA VAL A 143 3.16 -2.04 -8.26
C VAL A 143 2.20 -2.76 -9.20
N LEU A 144 2.72 -3.61 -10.06
CA LEU A 144 1.92 -4.34 -11.05
C LEU A 144 1.20 -5.55 -10.45
N TRP A 145 1.89 -6.35 -9.65
CA TRP A 145 1.43 -7.69 -9.24
C TRP A 145 1.30 -7.89 -7.73
N GLY A 146 1.54 -6.86 -6.96
CA GLY A 146 1.27 -6.86 -5.53
C GLY A 146 2.49 -6.99 -4.64
N GLU A 147 2.27 -6.63 -3.37
CA GLU A 147 3.30 -6.63 -2.35
C GLU A 147 4.04 -7.97 -2.25
N GLY A 148 5.37 -7.88 -2.19
CA GLY A 148 6.25 -9.03 -2.07
C GLY A 148 6.54 -9.75 -3.39
N LYS A 149 5.95 -9.31 -4.54
CA LYS A 149 6.33 -9.89 -5.83
C LYS A 149 7.74 -9.47 -6.20
N VAL A 150 8.56 -10.48 -6.45
CA VAL A 150 9.92 -10.34 -6.99
C VAL A 150 9.97 -11.10 -8.30
N VAL A 151 10.43 -10.45 -9.36
CA VAL A 151 10.66 -11.08 -10.65
C VAL A 151 12.06 -11.70 -10.66
N THR A 152 12.16 -12.91 -11.17
CA THR A 152 13.40 -13.67 -11.23
C THR A 152 13.99 -13.70 -12.65
N ILE A 153 15.28 -13.98 -12.76
CA ILE A 153 15.95 -14.14 -14.08
C ILE A 153 15.27 -15.25 -14.90
N SER A 154 14.88 -16.34 -14.26
CA SER A 154 14.16 -17.43 -14.94
C SER A 154 12.82 -16.99 -15.52
N GLU A 155 12.06 -16.13 -14.80
CA GLU A 155 10.79 -15.59 -15.31
C GLU A 155 11.04 -14.66 -16.51
N VAL A 156 12.06 -13.80 -16.45
CA VAL A 156 12.45 -12.93 -17.56
C VAL A 156 12.87 -13.74 -18.77
N GLY A 157 13.75 -14.74 -18.60
CA GLY A 157 14.17 -15.62 -19.68
C GLY A 157 13.04 -16.47 -20.28
N HIS A 158 12.05 -16.88 -19.48
CA HIS A 158 10.85 -17.54 -20.01
C HIS A 158 9.94 -16.57 -20.78
N ALA A 159 9.80 -15.34 -20.30
CA ALA A 159 9.02 -14.32 -20.98
C ALA A 159 9.61 -13.94 -22.34
N ALA A 160 10.95 -14.01 -22.50
CA ALA A 160 11.64 -13.75 -23.76
C ALA A 160 11.32 -14.76 -24.89
N ASN A 161 10.76 -15.91 -24.53
CA ASN A 161 10.42 -16.96 -25.48
C ASN A 161 8.92 -17.04 -25.80
N LEU A 162 8.15 -16.04 -25.44
CA LEU A 162 6.72 -15.89 -25.79
C LEU A 162 6.56 -15.12 -27.08
#